data_68c1809fdd5291da137e1955259a62fa
#
_entry.id   68c1809fdd5291da137e1955259a62fa
#
_cell.length_a   1.000
_cell.length_b   1.000
_cell.length_c   1.000
_cell.angle_alpha   90.00
_cell.angle_beta   90.00
_cell.angle_gamma   90.00
#
_symmetry.space_group_name_H-M   'P 1'
#
loop_
_entity.id
_entity.type
_entity.pdbx_description
1 polymer ?
#
loop_
_entity_poly.entity_id
_entity_poly.type
_entity_poly.pdbx_seq_one_letter_code
_entity_poly.pdbx_strand_id
1 'polypeptide(L)'
;LIIDEEQKFGVATKEKLRRLQVNVDTLAMSATPIPRTLQFSLMGAREISNLNTPPSNRVPVETILTRFTADGIREAVNFELSRNGQVYVVHNRIQNIEEIAAVIRREVPDARVVVGHGQMSPTELEQILIDFGQHDYDVLVATTIIENGIDVPNANTIIINDAHRYGLSELHQLRGRVGRSNRKAFCYMLTPPLATLSDESRRRVRAIENFSDLGSGVRIALQDLDIRGAGNALGAEQSGFIADMGYETYQKVFTEAVRELKSTEFAELYQDESAPLKAGHFITETLVETDFPLSLPEYYVPQDAERILLYKELDDLVTDEELTAYKERLIDRFGALPQETEDLIQIPRLRRL
;
A
#
# COMPACT_ATOMS: atom_id res chain seq x y z
N LEU A 1 -14.98 -10.53 18.40
CA LEU A 1 -14.92 -9.07 18.25
C LEU A 1 -14.30 -8.73 16.89
N ILE A 2 -14.98 -7.90 16.09
CA ILE A 2 -14.44 -7.40 14.82
C ILE A 2 -14.10 -5.94 15.00
N ILE A 3 -12.86 -5.56 14.69
CA ILE A 3 -12.34 -4.19 14.81
C ILE A 3 -11.91 -3.75 13.42
N ASP A 4 -12.56 -2.72 12.87
CA ASP A 4 -12.15 -2.10 11.61
C ASP A 4 -11.32 -0.84 11.89
N GLU A 5 -10.29 -0.63 11.07
CA GLU A 5 -9.38 0.53 11.17
C GLU A 5 -8.82 0.76 12.60
N GLU A 6 -8.29 -0.31 13.22
CA GLU A 6 -7.73 -0.28 14.60
C GLU A 6 -6.78 0.90 14.84
N GLN A 7 -6.07 1.37 13.82
CA GLN A 7 -5.13 2.49 13.91
C GLN A 7 -5.79 3.82 14.28
N LYS A 8 -7.08 3.99 14.03
CA LYS A 8 -7.82 5.21 14.37
C LYS A 8 -8.17 5.30 15.86
N PHE A 9 -8.04 4.21 16.62
CA PHE A 9 -8.32 4.22 18.04
C PHE A 9 -7.13 4.71 18.87
N GLY A 10 -7.38 5.61 19.82
CA GLY A 10 -6.39 6.03 20.80
C GLY A 10 -5.99 4.90 21.77
N VAL A 11 -4.85 5.05 22.45
CA VAL A 11 -4.28 4.08 23.37
C VAL A 11 -5.28 3.63 24.44
N ALA A 12 -5.99 4.56 25.06
CA ALA A 12 -6.99 4.26 26.10
C ALA A 12 -8.16 3.41 25.58
N THR A 13 -8.60 3.63 24.33
CA THR A 13 -9.66 2.83 23.70
C THR A 13 -9.14 1.43 23.37
N LYS A 14 -7.91 1.31 22.87
CA LYS A 14 -7.27 0.01 22.60
C LYS A 14 -7.10 -0.82 23.87
N GLU A 15 -6.73 -0.19 24.99
CA GLU A 15 -6.64 -0.87 26.29
C GLU A 15 -8.00 -1.35 26.79
N LYS A 16 -9.05 -0.55 26.64
CA LYS A 16 -10.42 -0.99 26.98
C LYS A 16 -10.85 -2.17 26.10
N LEU A 17 -10.59 -2.11 24.81
CA LEU A 17 -10.88 -3.22 23.89
C LEU A 17 -10.09 -4.48 24.28
N ARG A 18 -8.81 -4.36 24.64
CA ARG A 18 -8.00 -5.49 25.12
C ARG A 18 -8.58 -6.14 26.39
N ARG A 19 -9.09 -5.36 27.33
CA ARG A 19 -9.74 -5.88 28.54
C ARG A 19 -11.03 -6.63 28.25
N LEU A 20 -11.75 -6.26 27.18
CA LEU A 20 -12.94 -6.98 26.71
C LEU A 20 -12.58 -8.26 25.95
N GLN A 21 -11.33 -8.40 25.50
CA GLN A 21 -10.84 -9.53 24.70
C GLN A 21 -10.48 -10.79 25.50
N VAL A 22 -10.53 -10.75 26.81
CA VAL A 22 -10.27 -11.94 27.64
C VAL A 22 -11.36 -12.97 27.29
N ASN A 23 -10.97 -14.05 26.59
CA ASN A 23 -11.83 -15.11 26.07
C ASN A 23 -12.74 -14.75 24.88
N VAL A 24 -12.38 -13.75 24.05
CA VAL A 24 -13.13 -13.42 22.83
C VAL A 24 -12.17 -13.41 21.63
N ASP A 25 -12.48 -14.22 20.61
CA ASP A 25 -11.75 -14.16 19.33
C ASP A 25 -11.86 -12.77 18.72
N THR A 26 -10.73 -12.26 18.26
CA THR A 26 -10.65 -10.89 17.75
C THR A 26 -10.07 -10.87 16.35
N LEU A 27 -10.83 -10.27 15.42
CA LEU A 27 -10.39 -9.95 14.08
C LEU A 27 -10.18 -8.45 13.97
N ALA A 28 -8.97 -8.02 13.70
CA ALA A 28 -8.65 -6.62 13.36
C ALA A 28 -8.46 -6.51 11.83
N MET A 29 -9.10 -5.53 11.23
CA MET A 29 -9.02 -5.26 9.79
C MET A 29 -8.47 -3.87 9.54
N SER A 30 -7.75 -3.68 8.45
CA SER A 30 -7.29 -2.37 7.98
C SER A 30 -7.03 -2.39 6.48
N ALA A 31 -7.40 -1.32 5.81
CA ALA A 31 -7.03 -1.11 4.40
C ALA A 31 -5.55 -0.70 4.23
N THR A 32 -5.00 -0.06 5.26
CA THR A 32 -3.60 0.38 5.32
C THR A 32 -3.03 -0.03 6.67
N PRO A 33 -2.39 -1.21 6.77
CA PRO A 33 -1.79 -1.62 8.03
C PRO A 33 -0.79 -0.56 8.47
N ILE A 34 -0.86 -0.19 9.76
CA ILE A 34 0.14 0.71 10.33
C ILE A 34 1.49 0.01 10.18
N PRO A 35 2.57 0.72 9.79
CA PRO A 35 3.91 0.16 9.70
C PRO A 35 4.29 -0.67 10.94
N ARG A 36 3.94 -0.19 12.12
CA ARG A 36 4.18 -0.89 13.40
C ARG A 36 3.40 -2.21 13.52
N THR A 37 2.11 -2.22 13.18
CA THR A 37 1.29 -3.45 13.22
C THR A 37 1.77 -4.46 12.19
N LEU A 38 2.12 -3.98 10.98
CA LEU A 38 2.71 -4.79 9.93
C LEU A 38 4.05 -5.39 10.38
N GLN A 39 4.90 -4.60 11.02
CA GLN A 39 6.17 -5.06 11.58
C GLN A 39 5.97 -6.17 12.61
N PHE A 40 5.05 -6.03 13.57
CA PHE A 40 4.74 -7.09 14.53
C PHE A 40 4.21 -8.37 13.87
N SER A 41 3.46 -8.25 12.79
CA SER A 41 2.98 -9.42 12.03
C SER A 41 4.08 -10.10 11.25
N LEU A 42 4.96 -9.32 10.62
CA LEU A 42 6.16 -9.83 9.94
C LEU A 42 7.15 -10.52 10.90
N MET A 43 7.14 -10.11 12.16
CA MET A 43 7.89 -10.74 13.27
C MET A 43 7.26 -12.05 13.78
N GLY A 44 6.12 -12.48 13.24
CA GLY A 44 5.39 -13.64 13.74
C GLY A 44 4.69 -13.43 15.10
N ALA A 45 4.64 -12.19 15.60
CA ALA A 45 3.94 -11.86 16.84
C ALA A 45 2.42 -11.79 16.67
N ARG A 46 1.94 -11.71 15.42
CA ARG A 46 0.53 -11.78 15.03
C ARG A 46 0.40 -12.42 13.66
N GLU A 47 -0.59 -13.26 13.51
CA GLU A 47 -0.98 -13.76 12.19
C GLU A 47 -1.57 -12.63 11.32
N ILE A 48 -1.22 -12.63 10.04
CA ILE A 48 -1.74 -11.69 9.06
C ILE A 48 -2.28 -12.45 7.85
N SER A 49 -3.46 -12.05 7.39
CA SER A 49 -4.04 -12.54 6.15
C SER A 49 -4.27 -11.37 5.20
N ASN A 50 -3.80 -11.49 3.97
CA ASN A 50 -3.96 -10.49 2.93
C ASN A 50 -5.07 -10.86 1.97
N LEU A 51 -6.00 -9.93 1.72
CA LEU A 51 -7.01 -10.05 0.68
C LEU A 51 -6.45 -9.48 -0.62
N ASN A 52 -5.82 -10.32 -1.43
CA ASN A 52 -5.14 -9.91 -2.66
C ASN A 52 -6.05 -9.91 -3.90
N THR A 53 -7.18 -10.63 -3.85
CA THR A 53 -8.11 -10.71 -4.97
C THR A 53 -9.09 -9.54 -4.95
N PRO A 54 -9.01 -8.59 -5.89
CA PRO A 54 -9.95 -7.48 -5.95
C PRO A 54 -11.32 -7.95 -6.44
N PRO A 55 -12.40 -7.23 -6.13
CA PRO A 55 -13.71 -7.47 -6.74
C PRO A 55 -13.64 -7.33 -8.27
N SER A 56 -14.33 -8.23 -8.99
CA SER A 56 -14.27 -8.36 -10.46
C SER A 56 -14.69 -7.10 -11.23
N ASN A 57 -15.47 -6.20 -10.60
CA ASN A 57 -16.04 -5.02 -11.24
C ASN A 57 -15.32 -3.71 -10.90
N ARG A 58 -14.11 -3.78 -10.34
CA ARG A 58 -13.34 -2.58 -10.00
C ARG A 58 -12.24 -2.30 -11.01
N VAL A 59 -12.15 -1.02 -11.38
CA VAL A 59 -11.07 -0.48 -12.22
C VAL A 59 -10.08 0.26 -11.31
N PRO A 60 -8.76 0.10 -11.50
CA PRO A 60 -7.77 0.89 -10.77
C PRO A 60 -8.00 2.40 -10.94
N VAL A 61 -7.78 3.15 -9.87
CA VAL A 61 -7.88 4.61 -9.89
C VAL A 61 -6.64 5.18 -10.57
N GLU A 62 -6.83 5.92 -11.66
CA GLU A 62 -5.73 6.62 -12.33
C GLU A 62 -5.24 7.76 -11.45
N THR A 63 -3.98 7.70 -11.05
CA THR A 63 -3.37 8.70 -10.17
C THR A 63 -2.51 9.65 -10.99
N ILE A 64 -2.79 10.95 -10.89
CA ILE A 64 -2.16 12.00 -11.69
C ILE A 64 -1.52 13.02 -10.75
N LEU A 65 -0.19 13.16 -10.86
CA LEU A 65 0.56 14.14 -10.10
C LEU A 65 0.70 15.41 -10.95
N THR A 66 0.15 16.52 -10.45
CA THR A 66 0.12 17.79 -11.20
C THR A 66 0.23 19.01 -10.28
N ARG A 67 0.27 20.20 -10.87
CA ARG A 67 0.26 21.46 -10.11
C ARG A 67 -1.16 21.99 -9.94
N PHE A 68 -1.35 22.81 -8.91
CA PHE A 68 -2.58 23.57 -8.79
C PHE A 68 -2.69 24.60 -9.91
N THR A 69 -3.65 24.42 -10.81
CA THR A 69 -3.99 25.38 -11.85
C THR A 69 -5.50 25.48 -11.98
N ALA A 70 -6.01 26.69 -12.24
CA ALA A 70 -7.46 26.90 -12.41
C ALA A 70 -7.99 26.07 -13.60
N ASP A 71 -7.24 26.03 -14.70
CA ASP A 71 -7.60 25.25 -15.89
C ASP A 71 -7.68 23.74 -15.58
N GLY A 72 -6.70 23.19 -14.88
CA GLY A 72 -6.70 21.75 -14.52
C GLY A 72 -7.87 21.37 -13.61
N ILE A 73 -8.23 22.23 -12.66
CA ILE A 73 -9.43 22.04 -11.83
C ILE A 73 -10.69 22.09 -12.68
N ARG A 74 -10.80 23.10 -13.55
CA ARG A 74 -11.94 23.26 -14.46
C ARG A 74 -12.11 22.04 -15.36
N GLU A 75 -11.04 21.55 -15.96
CA GLU A 75 -11.06 20.36 -16.82
C GLU A 75 -11.50 19.11 -16.06
N ALA A 76 -10.91 18.84 -14.88
CA ALA A 76 -11.23 17.68 -14.06
C ALA A 76 -12.70 17.70 -13.59
N VAL A 77 -13.21 18.86 -13.13
CA VAL A 77 -14.58 19.00 -12.67
C VAL A 77 -15.56 18.88 -13.85
N ASN A 78 -15.32 19.59 -14.96
CA ASN A 78 -16.19 19.52 -16.14
C ASN A 78 -16.24 18.12 -16.76
N PHE A 79 -15.11 17.42 -16.79
CA PHE A 79 -15.08 16.03 -17.23
C PHE A 79 -16.01 15.16 -16.40
N GLU A 80 -15.98 15.30 -15.06
CA GLU A 80 -16.83 14.53 -14.17
C GLU A 80 -18.31 14.90 -14.32
N LEU A 81 -18.63 16.20 -14.41
CA LEU A 81 -19.99 16.69 -14.65
C LEU A 81 -20.58 16.16 -15.98
N SER A 82 -19.76 16.14 -17.04
CA SER A 82 -20.18 15.67 -18.37
C SER A 82 -20.68 14.23 -18.37
N ARG A 83 -20.21 13.42 -17.43
CA ARG A 83 -20.65 12.03 -17.26
C ARG A 83 -21.59 11.82 -16.07
N ASN A 84 -22.17 12.91 -15.55
CA ASN A 84 -23.06 12.91 -14.38
C ASN A 84 -22.43 12.28 -13.14
N GLY A 85 -21.17 12.55 -12.90
CA GLY A 85 -20.42 12.10 -11.72
C GLY A 85 -20.21 13.23 -10.71
N GLN A 86 -19.57 12.90 -9.59
CA GLN A 86 -19.31 13.83 -8.50
C GLN A 86 -17.82 13.87 -8.18
N VAL A 87 -17.38 15.00 -7.60
CA VAL A 87 -15.97 15.29 -7.31
C VAL A 87 -15.77 15.54 -5.83
N TYR A 88 -14.78 14.87 -5.23
CA TYR A 88 -14.20 15.28 -3.95
C TYR A 88 -13.04 16.23 -4.18
N VAL A 89 -13.00 17.32 -3.41
CA VAL A 89 -11.83 18.20 -3.33
C VAL A 89 -11.35 18.24 -1.88
N VAL A 90 -10.18 17.70 -1.63
CA VAL A 90 -9.63 17.60 -0.28
C VAL A 90 -8.64 18.72 -0.04
N HIS A 91 -8.86 19.48 1.03
CA HIS A 91 -7.98 20.55 1.46
C HIS A 91 -7.76 20.51 2.97
N ASN A 92 -6.50 20.44 3.41
CA ASN A 92 -6.13 20.17 4.80
C ASN A 92 -6.29 21.38 5.76
N ARG A 93 -6.72 22.54 5.28
CA ARG A 93 -6.77 23.75 6.09
C ARG A 93 -8.17 24.37 6.05
N ILE A 94 -8.80 24.45 7.21
CA ILE A 94 -10.13 25.08 7.33
C ILE A 94 -10.08 26.57 6.98
N GLN A 95 -8.98 27.27 7.34
CA GLN A 95 -8.85 28.72 7.19
C GLN A 95 -9.05 29.22 5.75
N ASN A 96 -8.66 28.44 4.75
CA ASN A 96 -8.75 28.82 3.34
C ASN A 96 -9.54 27.81 2.48
N ILE A 97 -10.34 26.96 3.09
CA ILE A 97 -11.17 25.99 2.38
C ILE A 97 -12.22 26.67 1.49
N GLU A 98 -12.80 27.79 1.97
CA GLU A 98 -13.75 28.60 1.20
C GLU A 98 -13.10 29.29 0.01
N GLU A 99 -11.81 29.64 0.06
CA GLU A 99 -11.08 30.18 -1.07
C GLU A 99 -10.98 29.15 -2.21
N ILE A 100 -10.72 27.89 -1.86
CA ILE A 100 -10.69 26.79 -2.83
C ILE A 100 -12.09 26.58 -3.43
N ALA A 101 -13.12 26.57 -2.60
CA ALA A 101 -14.51 26.47 -3.09
C ALA A 101 -14.88 27.65 -3.98
N ALA A 102 -14.46 28.86 -3.66
CA ALA A 102 -14.69 30.06 -4.48
C ALA A 102 -13.98 29.97 -5.86
N VAL A 103 -12.76 29.42 -5.89
CA VAL A 103 -12.06 29.15 -7.18
C VAL A 103 -12.89 28.19 -8.03
N ILE A 104 -13.39 27.10 -7.45
CA ILE A 104 -14.17 26.11 -8.18
C ILE A 104 -15.48 26.73 -8.70
N ARG A 105 -16.22 27.46 -7.87
CA ARG A 105 -17.47 28.15 -8.27
C ARG A 105 -17.24 29.16 -9.38
N ARG A 106 -16.08 29.82 -9.38
CA ARG A 106 -15.72 30.78 -10.43
C ARG A 106 -15.37 30.10 -11.74
N GLU A 107 -14.57 29.02 -11.67
CA GLU A 107 -14.09 28.29 -12.88
C GLU A 107 -15.15 27.39 -13.49
N VAL A 108 -16.08 26.89 -12.68
CA VAL A 108 -17.19 26.01 -13.11
C VAL A 108 -18.50 26.51 -12.49
N PRO A 109 -19.10 27.59 -13.03
CA PRO A 109 -20.30 28.22 -12.47
C PRO A 109 -21.52 27.31 -12.39
N ASP A 110 -21.60 26.31 -13.26
CA ASP A 110 -22.71 25.34 -13.31
C ASP A 110 -22.60 24.25 -12.23
N ALA A 111 -21.47 24.13 -11.54
CA ALA A 111 -21.28 23.14 -10.50
C ALA A 111 -21.91 23.56 -9.18
N ARG A 112 -22.69 22.68 -8.57
CA ARG A 112 -23.24 22.84 -7.21
C ARG A 112 -22.15 22.44 -6.21
N VAL A 113 -21.53 23.44 -5.57
CA VAL A 113 -20.38 23.25 -4.68
C VAL A 113 -20.77 23.44 -3.23
N VAL A 114 -20.49 22.45 -2.40
CA VAL A 114 -20.67 22.51 -0.93
C VAL A 114 -19.33 22.33 -0.22
N VAL A 115 -19.21 22.93 0.97
CA VAL A 115 -18.03 22.81 1.83
C VAL A 115 -18.41 22.03 3.10
N GLY A 116 -17.53 21.09 3.52
CA GLY A 116 -17.70 20.34 4.76
C GLY A 116 -16.38 20.24 5.54
N HIS A 117 -16.40 20.55 6.83
CA HIS A 117 -15.19 20.47 7.67
C HIS A 117 -15.50 20.15 9.14
N GLY A 118 -14.52 19.66 9.87
CA GLY A 118 -14.66 19.15 11.23
C GLY A 118 -14.99 20.21 12.32
N GLN A 119 -15.06 21.51 12.01
CA GLN A 119 -15.52 22.54 12.93
C GLN A 119 -17.04 22.82 12.81
N MET A 120 -17.70 22.25 11.81
CA MET A 120 -19.16 22.29 11.70
C MET A 120 -19.80 21.43 12.78
N SER A 121 -21.06 21.71 13.09
CA SER A 121 -21.81 20.83 13.99
C SER A 121 -21.96 19.42 13.37
N PRO A 122 -21.96 18.35 14.17
CA PRO A 122 -22.11 16.98 13.64
C PRO A 122 -23.35 16.82 12.76
N THR A 123 -24.47 17.43 13.15
CA THR A 123 -25.73 17.35 12.40
C THR A 123 -25.67 18.06 11.06
N GLU A 124 -25.04 19.24 11.01
CA GLU A 124 -24.85 20.00 9.77
C GLU A 124 -23.94 19.24 8.80
N LEU A 125 -22.84 18.70 9.32
CA LEU A 125 -21.91 17.91 8.52
C LEU A 125 -22.58 16.62 7.98
N GLU A 126 -23.34 15.92 8.82
CA GLU A 126 -24.07 14.73 8.41
C GLU A 126 -25.08 15.05 7.28
N GLN A 127 -25.80 16.18 7.40
CA GLN A 127 -26.73 16.61 6.36
C GLN A 127 -26.02 16.88 5.03
N ILE A 128 -24.89 17.62 5.04
CA ILE A 128 -24.09 17.89 3.84
C ILE A 128 -23.65 16.57 3.16
N LEU A 129 -23.26 15.57 3.94
CA LEU A 129 -22.81 14.29 3.42
C LEU A 129 -23.98 13.46 2.84
N ILE A 130 -25.15 13.55 3.43
CA ILE A 130 -26.38 12.93 2.91
C ILE A 130 -26.77 13.60 1.58
N ASP A 131 -26.85 14.92 1.56
CA ASP A 131 -27.22 15.70 0.37
C ASP A 131 -26.22 15.46 -0.78
N PHE A 132 -24.91 15.40 -0.48
CA PHE A 132 -23.91 15.03 -1.47
C PHE A 132 -24.12 13.58 -1.96
N GLY A 133 -24.41 12.64 -1.07
CA GLY A 133 -24.71 11.25 -1.43
C GLY A 133 -25.97 11.11 -2.31
N GLN A 134 -26.96 12.00 -2.14
CA GLN A 134 -28.18 12.08 -2.94
C GLN A 134 -28.00 12.84 -4.27
N HIS A 135 -26.79 13.34 -4.53
CA HIS A 135 -26.41 14.11 -5.72
C HIS A 135 -27.08 15.51 -5.78
N ASP A 136 -27.37 16.11 -4.63
CA ASP A 136 -27.80 17.51 -4.57
C ASP A 136 -26.65 18.47 -4.83
N TYR A 137 -25.39 18.00 -4.63
CA TYR A 137 -24.15 18.69 -4.93
C TYR A 137 -23.25 17.88 -5.86
N ASP A 138 -22.55 18.55 -6.74
CA ASP A 138 -21.63 17.97 -7.72
C ASP A 138 -20.20 17.91 -7.17
N VAL A 139 -19.84 18.88 -6.35
CA VAL A 139 -18.50 19.01 -5.76
C VAL A 139 -18.60 19.18 -4.24
N LEU A 140 -17.94 18.29 -3.50
CA LEU A 140 -17.73 18.44 -2.06
C LEU A 140 -16.28 18.84 -1.79
N VAL A 141 -16.08 20.07 -1.30
CA VAL A 141 -14.79 20.56 -0.80
C VAL A 141 -14.72 20.27 0.69
N ALA A 142 -13.79 19.42 1.10
CA ALA A 142 -13.74 18.94 2.48
C ALA A 142 -12.32 18.81 3.02
N THR A 143 -12.21 18.80 4.34
CA THR A 143 -10.98 18.34 5.02
C THR A 143 -10.91 16.81 4.99
N THR A 144 -10.00 16.19 5.72
CA THR A 144 -9.84 14.71 5.82
C THR A 144 -11.06 13.99 6.42
N ILE A 145 -12.14 14.70 6.74
CA ILE A 145 -13.39 14.10 7.26
C ILE A 145 -13.98 13.03 6.32
N ILE A 146 -13.72 13.12 5.02
CA ILE A 146 -14.18 12.15 4.03
C ILE A 146 -13.53 10.76 4.18
N GLU A 147 -12.46 10.65 4.98
CA GLU A 147 -11.86 9.36 5.33
C GLU A 147 -12.79 8.48 6.19
N ASN A 148 -13.84 9.06 6.78
CA ASN A 148 -14.71 8.38 7.73
C ASN A 148 -15.96 7.81 7.06
N GLY A 149 -15.84 6.62 6.44
CA GLY A 149 -16.95 5.71 6.19
C GLY A 149 -18.01 6.10 5.15
N ILE A 150 -17.89 7.25 4.47
CA ILE A 150 -18.87 7.67 3.47
C ILE A 150 -18.65 6.89 2.18
N ASP A 151 -19.69 6.26 1.69
CA ASP A 151 -19.70 5.58 0.41
C ASP A 151 -20.60 6.33 -0.58
N VAL A 152 -19.97 7.01 -1.54
CA VAL A 152 -20.64 7.69 -2.65
C VAL A 152 -20.17 7.07 -3.96
N PRO A 153 -20.91 6.07 -4.49
CA PRO A 153 -20.49 5.34 -5.68
C PRO A 153 -20.34 6.20 -6.93
N ASN A 154 -21.01 7.36 -6.97
CA ASN A 154 -20.97 8.29 -8.09
C ASN A 154 -19.80 9.28 -8.02
N ALA A 155 -19.07 9.35 -6.92
CA ALA A 155 -17.86 10.13 -6.80
C ALA A 155 -16.68 9.37 -7.44
N ASN A 156 -16.31 9.75 -8.66
CA ASN A 156 -15.25 9.06 -9.42
C ASN A 156 -13.99 9.92 -9.60
N THR A 157 -14.02 11.15 -9.15
CA THR A 157 -12.82 12.03 -9.16
C THR A 157 -12.55 12.58 -7.77
N ILE A 158 -11.28 12.50 -7.35
CA ILE A 158 -10.78 13.16 -6.14
C ILE A 158 -9.60 14.05 -6.49
N ILE A 159 -9.65 15.30 -6.00
CA ILE A 159 -8.58 16.29 -6.14
C ILE A 159 -8.02 16.54 -4.75
N ILE A 160 -6.76 16.20 -4.51
CA ILE A 160 -6.08 16.37 -3.23
C ILE A 160 -5.14 17.56 -3.32
N ASN A 161 -5.52 18.67 -2.70
CA ASN A 161 -4.69 19.87 -2.68
C ASN A 161 -3.56 19.74 -1.66
N ASP A 162 -2.38 20.28 -1.99
CA ASP A 162 -1.18 20.15 -1.16
C ASP A 162 -0.85 18.67 -0.80
N ALA A 163 -1.00 17.74 -1.75
CA ALA A 163 -0.84 16.30 -1.52
C ALA A 163 0.48 15.92 -0.82
N HIS A 164 1.54 16.70 -1.01
CA HIS A 164 2.85 16.51 -0.37
C HIS A 164 2.83 16.65 1.16
N ARG A 165 1.77 17.21 1.74
CA ARG A 165 1.61 17.40 3.20
C ARG A 165 0.94 16.24 3.90
N TYR A 166 0.36 15.31 3.13
CA TYR A 166 -0.32 14.14 3.68
C TYR A 166 0.65 12.97 3.86
N GLY A 167 0.34 12.11 4.80
CA GLY A 167 1.01 10.83 4.96
C GLY A 167 0.66 9.86 3.82
N LEU A 168 1.53 8.85 3.60
CA LEU A 168 1.34 7.89 2.54
C LEU A 168 0.04 7.07 2.72
N SER A 169 -0.24 6.65 3.94
CA SER A 169 -1.47 5.94 4.31
C SER A 169 -2.72 6.82 4.13
N GLU A 170 -2.65 8.12 4.47
CA GLU A 170 -3.74 9.06 4.26
C GLU A 170 -4.05 9.24 2.77
N LEU A 171 -3.02 9.45 1.94
CA LEU A 171 -3.18 9.55 0.48
C LEU A 171 -3.82 8.29 -0.10
N HIS A 172 -3.42 7.11 0.38
CA HIS A 172 -4.01 5.85 -0.06
C HIS A 172 -5.49 5.73 0.35
N GLN A 173 -5.85 6.10 1.57
CA GLN A 173 -7.23 6.11 2.05
C GLN A 173 -8.09 7.12 1.27
N LEU A 174 -7.58 8.34 1.03
CA LEU A 174 -8.25 9.36 0.24
C LEU A 174 -8.49 8.89 -1.20
N ARG A 175 -7.46 8.32 -1.86
CA ARG A 175 -7.61 7.73 -3.20
C ARG A 175 -8.66 6.63 -3.21
N GLY A 176 -8.74 5.81 -2.17
CA GLY A 176 -9.73 4.74 -2.03
C GLY A 176 -11.17 5.23 -1.82
N ARG A 177 -11.42 6.54 -1.70
CA ARG A 177 -12.78 7.11 -1.65
C ARG A 177 -13.47 7.16 -3.00
N VAL A 178 -12.70 7.09 -4.09
CA VAL A 178 -13.22 7.01 -5.46
C VAL A 178 -12.91 5.64 -6.08
N GLY A 179 -13.50 5.37 -7.25
CA GLY A 179 -13.32 4.07 -7.94
C GLY A 179 -14.11 2.92 -7.28
N ARG A 180 -15.25 3.22 -6.67
CA ARG A 180 -16.12 2.23 -6.04
C ARG A 180 -17.21 1.70 -6.96
N SER A 181 -17.18 2.10 -8.22
CA SER A 181 -18.06 1.67 -9.28
C SER A 181 -17.28 1.05 -10.44
N ASN A 182 -17.95 0.63 -11.50
CA ASN A 182 -17.35 0.14 -12.74
C ASN A 182 -16.87 1.28 -13.68
N ARG A 183 -16.95 2.53 -13.22
CA ARG A 183 -16.49 3.70 -13.98
C ARG A 183 -15.02 3.98 -13.71
N LYS A 184 -14.30 4.45 -14.73
CA LYS A 184 -12.92 4.93 -14.58
C LYS A 184 -12.89 6.10 -13.60
N ALA A 185 -12.02 6.03 -12.59
CA ALA A 185 -11.88 7.02 -11.55
C ALA A 185 -10.48 7.67 -11.59
N PHE A 186 -10.39 8.91 -11.10
CA PHE A 186 -9.20 9.73 -11.14
C PHE A 186 -8.86 10.29 -9.75
N CYS A 187 -7.57 10.29 -9.44
CA CYS A 187 -7.02 10.93 -8.25
C CYS A 187 -5.97 11.96 -8.69
N TYR A 188 -6.32 13.24 -8.64
CA TYR A 188 -5.41 14.34 -8.91
C TYR A 188 -4.70 14.75 -7.64
N MET A 189 -3.39 14.56 -7.58
CA MET A 189 -2.55 15.02 -6.47
C MET A 189 -1.88 16.33 -6.86
N LEU A 190 -2.34 17.43 -6.27
CA LEU A 190 -1.82 18.77 -6.54
C LEU A 190 -0.64 19.05 -5.61
N THR A 191 0.52 19.35 -6.21
CA THR A 191 1.75 19.64 -5.46
C THR A 191 2.48 20.85 -6.05
N PRO A 192 3.36 21.52 -5.28
CA PRO A 192 4.41 22.37 -5.84
C PRO A 192 5.32 21.56 -6.79
N PRO A 193 6.20 22.23 -7.56
CA PRO A 193 7.17 21.53 -8.38
C PRO A 193 7.96 20.47 -7.57
N LEU A 194 8.07 19.25 -8.08
CA LEU A 194 8.72 18.15 -7.36
C LEU A 194 10.14 18.47 -6.89
N ALA A 195 10.86 19.32 -7.64
CA ALA A 195 12.21 19.75 -7.27
C ALA A 195 12.25 20.60 -6.00
N THR A 196 11.15 21.20 -5.58
CA THR A 196 11.05 22.04 -4.38
C THR A 196 10.61 21.27 -3.14
N LEU A 197 10.18 20.01 -3.31
CA LEU A 197 9.75 19.15 -2.22
C LEU A 197 10.96 18.52 -1.51
N SER A 198 10.80 18.24 -0.21
CA SER A 198 11.75 17.39 0.51
C SER A 198 11.79 15.99 -0.12
N ASP A 199 12.91 15.29 0.03
CA ASP A 199 13.08 13.94 -0.51
C ASP A 199 12.00 12.98 0.00
N GLU A 200 11.68 13.06 1.28
CA GLU A 200 10.61 12.26 1.90
C GLU A 200 9.24 12.54 1.26
N SER A 201 8.85 13.82 1.11
CA SER A 201 7.57 14.18 0.48
C SER A 201 7.50 13.74 -0.98
N ARG A 202 8.61 13.87 -1.72
CA ARG A 202 8.72 13.42 -3.11
C ARG A 202 8.58 11.91 -3.24
N ARG A 203 9.23 11.14 -2.35
CA ARG A 203 9.12 9.67 -2.31
C ARG A 203 7.69 9.24 -2.00
N ARG A 204 7.00 9.88 -1.05
CA ARG A 204 5.60 9.58 -0.71
C ARG A 204 4.64 9.78 -1.89
N VAL A 205 4.65 10.95 -2.54
CA VAL A 205 3.72 11.21 -3.64
C VAL A 205 3.98 10.32 -4.85
N ARG A 206 5.26 10.02 -5.15
CA ARG A 206 5.62 9.04 -6.20
C ARG A 206 5.21 7.61 -5.87
N ALA A 207 5.28 7.22 -4.61
CA ALA A 207 4.85 5.89 -4.19
C ALA A 207 3.35 5.66 -4.47
N ILE A 208 2.49 6.65 -4.19
CA ILE A 208 1.06 6.56 -4.52
C ILE A 208 0.81 6.50 -6.03
N GLU A 209 1.57 7.25 -6.81
CA GLU A 209 1.49 7.23 -8.28
C GLU A 209 1.88 5.84 -8.84
N ASN A 210 2.98 5.27 -8.35
CA ASN A 210 3.50 3.98 -8.81
C ASN A 210 2.65 2.78 -8.35
N PHE A 211 2.07 2.85 -7.15
CA PHE A 211 1.24 1.76 -6.60
C PHE A 211 -0.25 2.04 -6.85
N SER A 212 -0.65 2.10 -8.13
CA SER A 212 -2.04 2.33 -8.53
C SER A 212 -2.89 1.06 -8.58
N ASP A 213 -2.28 -0.12 -8.56
CA ASP A 213 -2.98 -1.39 -8.63
C ASP A 213 -3.90 -1.64 -7.44
N LEU A 214 -4.99 -2.38 -7.69
CA LEU A 214 -5.87 -2.87 -6.64
C LEU A 214 -5.12 -3.85 -5.73
N GLY A 215 -5.31 -3.75 -4.41
CA GLY A 215 -4.61 -4.60 -3.44
C GLY A 215 -3.20 -4.10 -3.06
N SER A 216 -2.77 -2.91 -3.51
CA SER A 216 -1.44 -2.35 -3.21
C SER A 216 -1.25 -1.88 -1.76
N GLY A 217 -2.24 -2.03 -0.88
CA GLY A 217 -2.20 -1.50 0.50
C GLY A 217 -0.99 -1.95 1.32
N VAL A 218 -0.63 -3.24 1.24
CA VAL A 218 0.54 -3.78 1.95
C VAL A 218 1.85 -3.21 1.38
N ARG A 219 1.98 -3.11 0.05
CA ARG A 219 3.16 -2.51 -0.61
C ARG A 219 3.33 -1.04 -0.22
N ILE A 220 2.22 -0.30 -0.13
CA ILE A 220 2.21 1.09 0.33
C ILE A 220 2.63 1.19 1.80
N ALA A 221 2.17 0.29 2.66
CA ALA A 221 2.56 0.26 4.07
C ALA A 221 4.05 -0.07 4.26
N LEU A 222 4.59 -1.00 3.47
CA LEU A 222 6.03 -1.30 3.44
C LEU A 222 6.85 -0.10 2.96
N GLN A 223 6.37 0.59 1.92
CA GLN A 223 7.02 1.80 1.42
C GLN A 223 6.96 2.95 2.45
N ASP A 224 5.84 3.09 3.20
CA ASP A 224 5.75 4.08 4.30
C ASP A 224 6.75 3.76 5.41
N LEU A 225 6.93 2.47 5.71
CA LEU A 225 7.94 2.00 6.66
C LEU A 225 9.37 2.33 6.20
N ASP A 226 9.67 2.12 4.91
CA ASP A 226 10.97 2.44 4.32
C ASP A 226 11.25 3.96 4.31
N ILE A 227 10.25 4.79 3.98
CA ILE A 227 10.39 6.24 3.91
C ILE A 227 10.56 6.87 5.30
N ARG A 228 9.80 6.41 6.30
CA ARG A 228 9.83 6.95 7.67
C ARG A 228 10.93 6.35 8.54
N GLY A 229 11.47 5.22 8.12
CA GLY A 229 12.16 4.30 9.01
C GLY A 229 11.15 3.56 9.91
N ALA A 230 11.56 2.47 10.54
CA ALA A 230 10.65 1.65 11.36
C ALA A 230 10.14 2.35 12.63
N GLY A 231 10.50 3.60 12.83
CA GLY A 231 10.11 4.37 14.02
C GLY A 231 10.33 3.57 15.31
N ASN A 232 10.26 4.22 16.43
CA ASN A 232 10.51 3.69 17.77
C ASN A 232 9.66 2.46 18.19
N ALA A 233 9.70 1.36 17.44
CA ALA A 233 9.00 0.14 17.80
C ALA A 233 9.57 -0.48 19.09
N LEU A 234 10.88 -0.25 19.34
CA LEU A 234 11.64 -0.80 20.46
C LEU A 234 12.46 0.26 21.25
N GLY A 235 12.30 1.55 20.99
CA GLY A 235 13.00 2.64 21.68
C GLY A 235 13.64 3.68 20.74
N ALA A 236 13.94 4.88 21.28
CA ALA A 236 14.41 6.05 20.51
C ALA A 236 15.74 5.84 19.77
N GLU A 237 16.50 4.82 20.14
CA GLU A 237 17.86 4.59 19.62
C GLU A 237 17.94 3.80 18.31
N GLN A 238 16.84 3.14 17.87
CA GLN A 238 16.87 2.23 16.72
C GLN A 238 16.31 2.81 15.42
N SER A 239 15.74 4.02 15.44
CA SER A 239 15.10 4.62 14.24
C SER A 239 16.09 4.98 13.12
N GLY A 240 17.39 5.07 13.41
CA GLY A 240 18.45 5.32 12.43
C GLY A 240 18.83 4.08 11.61
N PHE A 241 18.82 2.90 12.23
CA PHE A 241 19.37 1.69 11.59
C PHE A 241 18.63 1.22 10.35
N ILE A 242 17.29 1.36 10.32
CA ILE A 242 16.50 0.91 9.16
C ILE A 242 16.65 1.87 7.98
N ALA A 243 16.80 3.17 8.26
CA ALA A 243 17.06 4.16 7.22
C ALA A 243 18.45 3.95 6.57
N ASP A 244 19.42 3.47 7.35
CA ASP A 244 20.79 3.28 6.89
C ASP A 244 21.01 1.94 6.16
N MET A 245 20.39 0.84 6.66
CA MET A 245 20.60 -0.50 6.08
C MET A 245 19.51 -0.97 5.14
N GLY A 246 18.37 -0.28 5.07
CA GLY A 246 17.20 -0.69 4.31
C GLY A 246 16.33 -1.74 5.02
N TYR A 247 15.05 -1.76 4.68
CA TYR A 247 14.07 -2.61 5.34
C TYR A 247 14.33 -4.12 5.15
N GLU A 248 14.74 -4.54 3.95
CA GLU A 248 15.01 -5.95 3.66
C GLU A 248 16.14 -6.52 4.51
N THR A 249 17.25 -5.77 4.63
CA THR A 249 18.39 -6.17 5.47
C THR A 249 18.00 -6.22 6.94
N TYR A 250 17.24 -5.22 7.41
CA TYR A 250 16.72 -5.22 8.77
C TYR A 250 15.84 -6.44 9.05
N GLN A 251 14.96 -6.80 8.13
CA GLN A 251 14.07 -7.95 8.27
C GLN A 251 14.85 -9.27 8.36
N LYS A 252 15.90 -9.42 7.56
CA LYS A 252 16.80 -10.59 7.63
C LYS A 252 17.45 -10.71 9.01
N VAL A 253 18.14 -9.67 9.44
CA VAL A 253 18.84 -9.62 10.75
C VAL A 253 17.86 -9.87 11.90
N PHE A 254 16.67 -9.28 11.82
CA PHE A 254 15.66 -9.46 12.86
C PHE A 254 15.12 -10.91 12.91
N THR A 255 14.83 -11.50 11.74
CA THR A 255 14.35 -12.89 11.67
C THR A 255 15.38 -13.88 12.20
N GLU A 256 16.66 -13.63 11.93
CA GLU A 256 17.77 -14.41 12.50
C GLU A 256 17.84 -14.29 14.03
N ALA A 257 17.77 -13.07 14.55
CA ALA A 257 17.77 -12.82 15.98
C ALA A 257 16.58 -13.48 16.70
N VAL A 258 15.37 -13.43 16.12
CA VAL A 258 14.19 -14.11 16.67
C VAL A 258 14.37 -15.63 16.67
N ARG A 259 14.93 -16.21 15.60
CA ARG A 259 15.23 -17.64 15.54
C ARG A 259 16.25 -18.05 16.60
N GLU A 260 17.31 -17.27 16.75
CA GLU A 260 18.34 -17.49 17.76
C GLU A 260 17.74 -17.48 19.18
N LEU A 261 16.92 -16.47 19.51
CA LEU A 261 16.23 -16.37 20.80
C LEU A 261 15.25 -17.52 21.04
N LYS A 262 14.46 -17.93 20.04
CA LYS A 262 13.58 -19.08 20.12
C LYS A 262 14.33 -20.39 20.37
N SER A 263 15.52 -20.55 19.80
CA SER A 263 16.34 -21.76 19.94
C SER A 263 17.21 -21.78 21.20
N THR A 264 17.49 -20.62 21.80
CA THR A 264 18.37 -20.49 22.97
C THR A 264 17.62 -20.15 24.26
N GLU A 265 17.19 -18.90 24.41
CA GLU A 265 16.61 -18.42 25.67
C GLU A 265 15.16 -18.92 25.90
N PHE A 266 14.41 -19.17 24.83
CA PHE A 266 13.00 -19.56 24.88
C PHE A 266 12.74 -20.97 24.35
N ALA A 267 13.77 -21.81 24.23
CA ALA A 267 13.66 -23.18 23.71
C ALA A 267 12.62 -24.04 24.42
N GLU A 268 12.42 -23.83 25.73
CA GLU A 268 11.43 -24.56 26.52
C GLU A 268 9.97 -24.21 26.20
N LEU A 269 9.73 -22.94 25.76
CA LEU A 269 8.39 -22.42 25.42
C LEU A 269 7.94 -22.81 24.02
N TYR A 270 8.87 -23.08 23.11
CA TYR A 270 8.61 -23.35 21.69
C TYR A 270 8.96 -24.78 21.26
N GLN A 271 9.02 -25.74 22.20
CA GLN A 271 9.35 -27.14 21.93
C GLN A 271 8.44 -27.83 20.90
N ASP A 272 7.17 -27.42 20.80
CA ASP A 272 6.18 -28.02 19.89
C ASP A 272 6.24 -27.43 18.44
N GLU A 273 6.85 -26.27 18.23
CA GLU A 273 6.99 -25.65 16.91
C GLU A 273 8.33 -26.04 16.22
N SER A 274 9.25 -26.60 16.94
CA SER A 274 10.54 -27.04 16.43
C SER A 274 10.49 -28.50 15.99
N ALA A 275 10.25 -28.73 14.68
CA ALA A 275 10.87 -29.90 14.04
C ALA A 275 12.38 -29.84 14.35
N PRO A 276 13.08 -30.98 14.56
CA PRO A 276 14.42 -31.02 15.13
C PRO A 276 15.42 -30.29 14.21
N LEU A 277 15.59 -29.01 14.43
CA LEU A 277 16.69 -28.23 13.87
C LEU A 277 17.92 -28.59 14.68
N LYS A 278 18.72 -29.53 14.13
CA LYS A 278 20.05 -29.86 14.66
C LYS A 278 20.81 -28.56 14.91
N ALA A 279 21.36 -28.41 16.11
CA ALA A 279 22.28 -27.35 16.46
C ALA A 279 23.46 -27.38 15.48
N GLY A 280 23.50 -26.46 14.56
CA GLY A 280 24.58 -26.32 13.58
C GLY A 280 24.18 -25.35 12.47
N HIS A 281 24.85 -24.24 12.41
CA HIS A 281 24.90 -23.23 11.36
C HIS A 281 23.63 -23.11 10.50
N PHE A 282 22.81 -22.11 10.79
CA PHE A 282 21.69 -21.70 9.93
C PHE A 282 22.27 -21.03 8.69
N ILE A 283 22.33 -21.77 7.58
CA ILE A 283 22.68 -21.19 6.27
C ILE A 283 21.39 -20.48 5.79
N THR A 284 21.39 -19.16 5.86
CA THR A 284 20.25 -18.31 5.39
C THR A 284 20.37 -17.97 3.92
N GLU A 285 21.54 -18.01 3.34
CA GLU A 285 21.80 -17.80 1.93
C GLU A 285 22.89 -18.76 1.43
N THR A 286 22.59 -19.48 0.37
CA THR A 286 23.56 -20.29 -0.35
C THR A 286 23.92 -19.57 -1.64
N LEU A 287 25.17 -19.15 -1.79
CA LEU A 287 25.71 -18.60 -3.03
C LEU A 287 26.24 -19.75 -3.88
N VAL A 288 25.72 -19.88 -5.09
CA VAL A 288 26.20 -20.87 -6.07
C VAL A 288 26.98 -20.12 -7.15
N GLU A 289 28.28 -20.32 -7.21
CA GLU A 289 29.14 -19.79 -8.28
C GLU A 289 29.43 -20.90 -9.30
N THR A 290 29.36 -20.56 -10.58
CA THR A 290 29.59 -21.50 -11.69
C THR A 290 30.50 -20.90 -12.74
N ASP A 291 31.27 -21.76 -13.42
CA ASP A 291 32.16 -21.36 -14.52
C ASP A 291 31.42 -21.22 -15.86
N PHE A 292 30.14 -21.52 -15.90
CA PHE A 292 29.29 -21.45 -17.10
C PHE A 292 28.14 -20.47 -16.90
N PRO A 293 27.60 -19.89 -17.99
CA PRO A 293 26.55 -18.89 -17.88
C PRO A 293 25.24 -19.51 -17.40
N LEU A 294 24.65 -18.88 -16.37
CA LEU A 294 23.33 -19.20 -15.86
C LEU A 294 22.42 -18.00 -16.12
N SER A 295 21.63 -18.06 -17.19
CA SER A 295 20.83 -16.92 -17.59
C SER A 295 19.57 -17.31 -18.37
N LEU A 296 18.64 -16.36 -18.42
CA LEU A 296 17.57 -16.31 -19.43
C LEU A 296 18.09 -15.40 -20.56
N PRO A 297 18.59 -15.96 -21.68
CA PRO A 297 19.20 -15.15 -22.74
C PRO A 297 18.21 -14.19 -23.38
N GLU A 298 18.69 -13.04 -23.86
CA GLU A 298 17.87 -12.03 -24.53
C GLU A 298 17.19 -12.57 -25.79
N TYR A 299 17.84 -13.48 -26.52
CA TYR A 299 17.25 -14.12 -27.70
C TYR A 299 16.11 -15.09 -27.35
N TYR A 300 16.06 -15.59 -26.10
CA TYR A 300 14.99 -16.48 -25.63
C TYR A 300 13.84 -15.69 -25.00
N VAL A 301 14.14 -14.72 -24.15
CA VAL A 301 13.16 -13.78 -23.55
C VAL A 301 13.61 -12.34 -23.85
N PRO A 302 13.09 -11.72 -24.93
CA PRO A 302 13.58 -10.42 -25.39
C PRO A 302 13.31 -9.25 -24.44
N GLN A 303 12.27 -9.33 -23.59
CA GLN A 303 11.84 -8.22 -22.74
C GLN A 303 12.52 -8.27 -21.39
N ASP A 304 13.29 -7.21 -21.02
CA ASP A 304 14.01 -7.11 -19.74
C ASP A 304 13.10 -7.20 -18.52
N ALA A 305 11.96 -6.51 -18.55
CA ALA A 305 10.99 -6.54 -17.46
C ALA A 305 10.45 -7.95 -17.22
N GLU A 306 10.24 -8.71 -18.26
CA GLU A 306 9.75 -10.09 -18.20
C GLU A 306 10.82 -11.04 -17.69
N ARG A 307 12.09 -10.88 -18.13
CA ARG A 307 13.21 -11.65 -17.59
C ARG A 307 13.35 -11.46 -16.08
N ILE A 308 13.25 -10.22 -15.59
CA ILE A 308 13.32 -9.93 -14.15
C ILE A 308 12.19 -10.63 -13.37
N LEU A 309 10.98 -10.65 -13.91
CA LEU A 309 9.85 -11.35 -13.28
C LEU A 309 10.08 -12.86 -13.24
N LEU A 310 10.59 -13.46 -14.32
CA LEU A 310 10.89 -14.88 -14.40
C LEU A 310 12.02 -15.28 -13.43
N TYR A 311 13.07 -14.45 -13.26
CA TYR A 311 14.11 -14.70 -12.25
C TYR A 311 13.54 -14.67 -10.83
N LYS A 312 12.68 -13.70 -10.50
CA LYS A 312 12.03 -13.63 -9.19
C LYS A 312 11.14 -14.83 -8.94
N GLU A 313 10.34 -15.21 -9.94
CA GLU A 313 9.48 -16.39 -9.85
C GLU A 313 10.30 -17.66 -9.60
N LEU A 314 11.43 -17.83 -10.29
CA LEU A 314 12.33 -18.98 -10.12
C LEU A 314 12.94 -19.03 -8.70
N ASP A 315 13.26 -17.87 -8.13
CA ASP A 315 13.85 -17.77 -6.78
C ASP A 315 12.85 -18.16 -5.68
N ASP A 316 11.55 -17.93 -5.91
CA ASP A 316 10.46 -18.24 -4.99
C ASP A 316 10.03 -19.72 -5.02
N LEU A 317 10.47 -20.53 -6.00
CA LEU A 317 10.07 -21.92 -6.14
C LEU A 317 10.77 -22.85 -5.12
N VAL A 318 9.94 -23.60 -4.38
CA VAL A 318 10.42 -24.45 -3.27
C VAL A 318 10.37 -25.96 -3.60
N THR A 319 9.47 -26.41 -4.48
CA THR A 319 9.28 -27.83 -4.76
C THR A 319 9.74 -28.24 -6.18
N ASP A 320 10.02 -29.54 -6.36
CA ASP A 320 10.41 -30.06 -7.68
C ASP A 320 9.24 -30.08 -8.68
N GLU A 321 8.01 -30.17 -8.16
CA GLU A 321 6.80 -30.08 -8.96
C GLU A 321 6.63 -28.65 -9.53
N GLU A 322 6.85 -27.64 -8.70
CA GLU A 322 6.83 -26.23 -9.13
C GLU A 322 7.91 -25.92 -10.17
N LEU A 323 9.13 -26.45 -9.99
CA LEU A 323 10.21 -26.31 -10.97
C LEU A 323 9.86 -26.97 -12.31
N THR A 324 9.20 -28.12 -12.26
CA THR A 324 8.76 -28.82 -13.47
C THR A 324 7.67 -28.03 -14.20
N ALA A 325 6.68 -27.53 -13.46
CA ALA A 325 5.62 -26.68 -14.00
C ALA A 325 6.17 -25.36 -14.58
N TYR A 326 7.17 -24.77 -13.94
CA TYR A 326 7.86 -23.59 -14.43
C TYR A 326 8.59 -23.85 -15.75
N LYS A 327 9.31 -24.99 -15.84
CA LYS A 327 9.97 -25.44 -17.05
C LYS A 327 8.98 -25.61 -18.20
N GLU A 328 7.86 -26.30 -17.98
CA GLU A 328 6.81 -26.51 -18.96
C GLU A 328 6.20 -25.20 -19.48
N ARG A 329 5.94 -24.24 -18.60
CA ARG A 329 5.46 -22.91 -18.97
C ARG A 329 6.44 -22.12 -19.82
N LEU A 330 7.73 -22.19 -19.52
CA LEU A 330 8.76 -21.55 -20.35
C LEU A 330 8.79 -22.15 -21.75
N ILE A 331 8.70 -23.47 -21.84
CA ILE A 331 8.67 -24.18 -23.14
C ILE A 331 7.41 -23.81 -23.93
N ASP A 332 6.26 -23.80 -23.29
CA ASP A 332 4.98 -23.44 -23.93
C ASP A 332 5.00 -22.01 -24.49
N ARG A 333 5.61 -21.10 -23.75
CA ARG A 333 5.56 -19.67 -24.05
C ARG A 333 6.67 -19.17 -24.97
N PHE A 334 7.88 -19.71 -24.81
CA PHE A 334 9.07 -19.21 -25.50
C PHE A 334 9.75 -20.28 -26.40
N GLY A 335 9.24 -21.51 -26.38
CA GLY A 335 9.81 -22.61 -27.14
C GLY A 335 10.89 -23.40 -26.39
N ALA A 336 11.73 -24.16 -27.14
CA ALA A 336 12.74 -25.04 -26.55
C ALA A 336 13.71 -24.26 -25.64
N LEU A 337 13.99 -24.80 -24.44
CA LEU A 337 14.89 -24.19 -23.47
C LEU A 337 16.34 -24.17 -23.99
N PRO A 338 17.03 -23.03 -23.90
CA PRO A 338 18.47 -22.97 -24.01
C PRO A 338 19.17 -23.72 -22.87
N GLN A 339 20.36 -24.24 -23.12
CA GLN A 339 21.15 -24.99 -22.13
C GLN A 339 21.40 -24.13 -20.86
N GLU A 340 21.76 -22.87 -21.04
CA GLU A 340 21.98 -21.91 -19.95
C GLU A 340 20.75 -21.71 -19.03
N THR A 341 19.56 -21.80 -19.63
CA THR A 341 18.28 -21.69 -18.89
C THR A 341 17.95 -23.03 -18.20
N GLU A 342 18.24 -24.15 -18.83
CA GLU A 342 18.04 -25.46 -18.22
C GLU A 342 18.93 -25.65 -16.99
N ASP A 343 20.19 -25.22 -17.07
CA ASP A 343 21.15 -25.26 -15.99
C ASP A 343 20.72 -24.27 -14.86
N LEU A 344 20.23 -23.09 -15.22
CA LEU A 344 19.70 -22.11 -14.27
C LEU A 344 18.54 -22.68 -13.42
N ILE A 345 17.63 -23.43 -14.04
CA ILE A 345 16.48 -24.05 -13.36
C ILE A 345 16.93 -25.12 -12.33
N GLN A 346 18.13 -25.68 -12.43
CA GLN A 346 18.65 -26.62 -11.45
C GLN A 346 19.20 -25.94 -10.18
N ILE A 347 19.50 -24.63 -10.21
CA ILE A 347 20.11 -23.91 -9.10
C ILE A 347 19.27 -23.96 -7.82
N PRO A 348 17.93 -23.77 -7.84
CA PRO A 348 17.10 -23.93 -6.64
C PRO A 348 17.20 -25.32 -6.00
N ARG A 349 17.43 -26.38 -6.80
CA ARG A 349 17.68 -27.72 -6.27
C ARG A 349 19.03 -27.82 -5.55
N LEU A 350 20.07 -27.25 -6.11
CA LEU A 350 21.41 -27.23 -5.51
C LEU A 350 21.44 -26.43 -4.20
N ARG A 351 20.66 -25.36 -4.12
CA ARG A 351 20.55 -24.55 -2.90
C ARG A 351 19.89 -25.30 -1.72
N ARG A 352 19.12 -26.35 -2.01
CA ARG A 352 18.40 -27.17 -1.00
C ARG A 352 19.22 -28.34 -0.47
N LEU A 353 20.31 -28.72 -1.13
CA LEU A 353 21.26 -29.76 -0.70
C LEU A 353 22.18 -29.26 0.41
#